data_d25d07b85b9662fb016a0f0b72a30a31
#
_entry.id   d25d07b85b9662fb016a0f0b72a30a31
#
_cell.length_a   1.000
_cell.length_b   1.000
_cell.length_c   1.000
_cell.angle_alpha   90.00
_cell.angle_beta   90.00
_cell.angle_gamma   90.00
#
_symmetry.space_group_name_H-M   'P 1'
#
loop_
_entity.id
_entity.type
_entity.pdbx_description
1 polymer ?
#
loop_
_entity_poly.entity_id
_entity_poly.type
_entity_poly.pdbx_seq_one_letter_code
_entity_poly.pdbx_strand_id
1 'polypeptide(L)'
;MENTSLAFERWLLRGAPNARDLGGLPTMDGRTVRPGLLLRSGELAGITERDAQTLADYPLRTVVDFRTDLEREQKPDRVLPDVQYVHCPIVQQAAAGLTREEHADPYAAVVAHAKAMAGRERAFMCELYRSLVTQEFSITHYRRFFALLLAQTDGALLY
;
A
#
# COMPACT_ATOMS: atom_id res chain seq x y z
N MET A 1 -3.46 33.14 -13.78
CA MET A 1 -3.89 31.86 -13.18
C MET A 1 -2.62 31.05 -13.00
N GLU A 2 -2.04 31.13 -11.80
CA GLU A 2 -0.83 30.39 -11.48
C GLU A 2 -1.17 28.91 -11.43
N ASN A 3 -0.50 28.15 -12.26
CA ASN A 3 -0.55 26.70 -12.28
C ASN A 3 0.12 26.21 -11.00
N THR A 4 -0.66 26.06 -9.93
CA THR A 4 -0.20 25.44 -8.69
C THR A 4 0.02 23.96 -9.01
N SER A 5 1.18 23.66 -9.56
CA SER A 5 1.72 22.32 -9.62
C SER A 5 1.67 21.80 -8.18
N LEU A 6 0.75 20.88 -7.90
CA LEU A 6 0.73 20.11 -6.67
C LEU A 6 2.07 19.38 -6.61
N ALA A 7 3.04 20.00 -5.98
CA ALA A 7 4.31 19.37 -5.69
C ALA A 7 4.02 18.32 -4.59
N PHE A 8 3.62 17.11 -5.05
CA PHE A 8 3.77 15.93 -4.24
C PHE A 8 5.27 15.81 -3.97
N GLU A 9 5.71 16.21 -2.80
CA GLU A 9 7.05 15.90 -2.36
C GLU A 9 7.17 14.39 -2.35
N ARG A 10 7.70 13.84 -3.44
CA ARG A 10 8.11 12.44 -3.48
C ARG A 10 9.22 12.28 -2.47
N TRP A 11 8.95 11.61 -1.41
CA TRP A 11 9.99 11.11 -0.55
C TRP A 11 10.87 10.19 -1.36
N LEU A 12 12.13 10.53 -1.40
CA LEU A 12 13.12 9.68 -2.02
C LEU A 12 13.56 8.60 -1.01
N LEU A 13 12.64 7.72 -0.63
CA LEU A 13 13.02 6.46 -0.02
C LEU A 13 13.59 5.58 -1.13
N ARG A 14 14.84 5.19 -0.99
CA ARG A 14 15.52 4.39 -2.02
C ARG A 14 14.98 2.97 -2.09
N GLY A 15 14.62 2.43 -0.94
CA GLY A 15 14.17 1.05 -0.80
C GLY A 15 12.66 0.86 -0.73
N ALA A 16 11.85 1.94 -0.75
CA ALA A 16 10.39 1.87 -0.79
C ALA A 16 9.86 2.73 -1.94
N PRO A 17 9.50 2.13 -3.09
CA PRO A 17 9.02 2.87 -4.24
C PRO A 17 7.69 3.58 -3.94
N ASN A 18 7.43 4.68 -4.63
CA ASN A 18 6.21 5.48 -4.51
C ASN A 18 5.95 6.08 -3.11
N ALA A 19 6.96 6.13 -2.24
CA ALA A 19 6.82 6.76 -0.94
C ALA A 19 6.49 8.25 -1.07
N ARG A 20 5.46 8.69 -0.35
CA ARG A 20 4.99 10.09 -0.36
C ARG A 20 4.11 10.42 0.83
N ASP A 21 4.14 11.68 1.23
CA ASP A 21 3.14 12.29 2.10
C ASP A 21 1.90 12.66 1.27
N LEU A 22 0.71 12.37 1.77
CA LEU A 22 -0.55 12.80 1.16
C LEU A 22 -1.00 14.17 1.65
N GLY A 23 -0.19 14.82 2.48
CA GLY A 23 -0.44 16.18 2.95
C GLY A 23 -0.56 17.19 1.82
N GLY A 24 -1.39 18.20 2.01
CA GLY A 24 -1.65 19.23 1.01
C GLY A 24 -2.68 18.86 -0.05
N LEU A 25 -3.11 17.58 -0.14
CA LEU A 25 -4.19 17.20 -1.04
C LEU A 25 -5.49 17.92 -0.72
N PRO A 26 -6.14 18.56 -1.68
CA PRO A 26 -7.40 19.25 -1.46
C PRO A 26 -8.53 18.23 -1.22
N THR A 27 -9.43 18.57 -0.33
CA THR A 27 -10.67 17.84 -0.07
C THR A 27 -11.86 18.54 -0.74
N MET A 28 -12.97 17.83 -0.94
CA MET A 28 -14.15 18.38 -1.61
C MET A 28 -14.80 19.56 -0.84
N ASP A 29 -14.56 19.65 0.46
CA ASP A 29 -15.09 20.70 1.32
C ASP A 29 -14.12 21.92 1.46
N GLY A 30 -13.10 21.97 0.59
CA GLY A 30 -12.15 23.10 0.52
C GLY A 30 -11.02 23.07 1.57
N ARG A 31 -10.95 22.04 2.41
CA ARG A 31 -9.83 21.79 3.30
C ARG A 31 -8.68 21.08 2.57
N THR A 32 -7.60 20.81 3.27
CA THR A 32 -6.49 20.00 2.78
C THR A 32 -6.17 18.89 3.78
N VAL A 33 -5.63 17.77 3.28
CA VAL A 33 -5.06 16.74 4.14
C VAL A 33 -3.88 17.34 4.88
N ARG A 34 -3.82 17.14 6.20
CA ARG A 34 -2.74 17.68 7.02
C ARG A 34 -1.43 16.96 6.70
N PRO A 35 -0.33 17.71 6.39
CA PRO A 35 0.98 17.12 6.13
C PRO A 35 1.52 16.33 7.32
N GLY A 36 2.33 15.33 7.06
CA GLY A 36 3.04 14.55 8.07
C GLY A 36 2.19 13.52 8.81
N LEU A 37 0.94 13.28 8.41
CA LEU A 37 0.05 12.34 9.11
C LEU A 37 -0.30 11.09 8.32
N LEU A 38 -0.50 11.22 7.02
CA LEU A 38 -0.91 10.11 6.17
C LEU A 38 0.10 9.92 5.06
N LEU A 39 0.83 8.85 5.17
CA LEU A 39 1.92 8.50 4.27
C LEU A 39 1.55 7.27 3.46
N ARG A 40 2.07 7.18 2.24
CA ARG A 40 1.92 6.01 1.38
C ARG A 40 3.26 5.58 0.84
N SER A 41 3.50 4.25 0.77
CA SER A 41 4.68 3.69 0.11
C SER A 41 4.36 2.36 -0.58
N GLY A 42 5.31 1.82 -1.29
CA GLY A 42 5.39 0.39 -1.56
C GLY A 42 5.90 -0.37 -0.34
N GLU A 43 6.23 -1.66 -0.53
CA GLU A 43 6.79 -2.53 0.50
C GLU A 43 8.02 -1.94 1.19
N LEU A 44 8.18 -2.21 2.48
CA LEU A 44 9.33 -1.73 3.27
C LEU A 44 10.47 -2.76 3.37
N ALA A 45 10.38 -3.87 2.66
CA ALA A 45 11.39 -4.93 2.69
C ALA A 45 12.78 -4.45 2.26
N GLY A 46 12.85 -3.54 1.30
CA GLY A 46 14.09 -3.02 0.73
C GLY A 46 14.60 -1.71 1.34
N ILE A 47 13.98 -1.17 2.40
CA ILE A 47 14.40 0.13 2.95
C ILE A 47 15.81 0.07 3.51
N THR A 48 16.58 1.12 3.22
CA THR A 48 17.93 1.31 3.71
C THR A 48 17.92 1.89 5.14
N GLU A 49 19.10 1.94 5.78
CA GLU A 49 19.25 2.62 7.07
C GLU A 49 18.88 4.10 7.00
N ARG A 50 19.25 4.74 5.89
CA ARG A 50 18.88 6.15 5.63
C ARG A 50 17.38 6.33 5.48
N ASP A 51 16.70 5.40 4.80
CA ASP A 51 15.25 5.43 4.68
C ASP A 51 14.57 5.24 6.03
N ALA A 52 15.08 4.32 6.84
CA ALA A 52 14.61 4.10 8.20
C ALA A 52 14.75 5.36 9.06
N GLN A 53 15.88 6.06 8.96
CA GLN A 53 16.08 7.33 9.67
C GLN A 53 15.11 8.40 9.16
N THR A 54 14.89 8.50 7.84
CA THR A 54 13.91 9.43 7.28
C THR A 54 12.50 9.18 7.81
N LEU A 55 12.10 7.91 7.92
CA LEU A 55 10.80 7.52 8.48
C LEU A 55 10.71 7.81 9.99
N ALA A 56 11.81 7.69 10.72
CA ALA A 56 11.88 8.04 12.13
C ALA A 56 11.76 9.56 12.37
N ASP A 57 12.34 10.38 11.48
CA ASP A 57 12.24 11.84 11.53
C ASP A 57 10.80 12.34 11.31
N TYR A 58 10.02 11.56 10.57
CA TYR A 58 8.56 11.71 10.52
C TYR A 58 7.97 10.89 11.66
N PRO A 59 7.49 11.37 12.73
CA PRO A 59 7.13 10.56 13.90
C PRO A 59 6.15 9.44 13.56
N LEU A 60 6.64 8.45 12.75
CA LEU A 60 5.88 7.30 12.29
C LEU A 60 5.47 6.44 13.49
N ARG A 61 4.20 6.17 13.64
CA ARG A 61 3.64 5.34 14.73
C ARG A 61 3.04 4.05 14.26
N THR A 62 2.44 4.06 13.08
CA THR A 62 1.71 2.90 12.57
C THR A 62 2.05 2.64 11.11
N VAL A 63 2.31 1.38 10.79
CA VAL A 63 2.37 0.86 9.43
C VAL A 63 1.17 -0.07 9.24
N VAL A 64 0.37 0.19 8.21
CA VAL A 64 -0.75 -0.67 7.82
C VAL A 64 -0.40 -1.36 6.51
N ASP A 65 -0.19 -2.67 6.57
CA ASP A 65 0.18 -3.48 5.42
C ASP A 65 -1.07 -4.10 4.77
N PHE A 66 -1.36 -3.69 3.55
CA PHE A 66 -2.49 -4.17 2.75
C PHE A 66 -2.21 -5.42 1.94
N ARG A 67 -0.96 -5.90 1.97
CA ARG A 67 -0.54 -7.06 1.19
C ARG A 67 -1.16 -8.35 1.72
N THR A 68 -1.25 -9.34 0.86
CA THR A 68 -1.62 -10.71 1.23
C THR A 68 -0.55 -11.35 2.14
N ASP A 69 -0.91 -12.43 2.85
CA ASP A 69 0.04 -13.18 3.68
C ASP A 69 1.24 -13.67 2.85
N LEU A 70 0.99 -14.20 1.65
CA LEU A 70 2.03 -14.68 0.76
C LEU A 70 3.04 -13.59 0.36
N GLU A 71 2.56 -12.39 0.01
CA GLU A 71 3.44 -11.27 -0.33
C GLU A 71 4.31 -10.86 0.86
N ARG A 72 3.75 -10.88 2.08
CA ARG A 72 4.47 -10.57 3.32
C ARG A 72 5.52 -11.63 3.65
N GLU A 73 5.20 -12.89 3.48
CA GLU A 73 6.14 -14.00 3.69
C GLU A 73 7.32 -13.96 2.72
N GLN A 74 7.03 -13.64 1.44
CA GLN A 74 8.07 -13.55 0.42
C GLN A 74 8.97 -12.33 0.57
N LYS A 75 8.42 -11.22 1.06
CA LYS A 75 9.12 -9.95 1.25
C LYS A 75 8.71 -9.31 2.57
N PRO A 76 9.20 -9.86 3.70
CA PRO A 76 8.88 -9.29 5.01
C PRO A 76 9.41 -7.86 5.13
N ASP A 77 8.60 -6.98 5.67
CA ASP A 77 9.02 -5.61 5.92
C ASP A 77 10.14 -5.55 6.96
N ARG A 78 11.03 -4.60 6.78
CA ARG A 78 11.99 -4.25 7.80
C ARG A 78 11.24 -3.58 8.97
N VAL A 79 11.37 -4.17 10.16
CA VAL A 79 10.73 -3.64 11.37
C VAL A 79 11.49 -2.41 11.86
N LEU A 80 10.76 -1.32 12.06
CA LEU A 80 11.26 -0.09 12.66
C LEU A 80 10.95 -0.07 14.16
N PRO A 81 11.86 0.45 15.01
CA PRO A 81 11.60 0.55 16.44
C PRO A 81 10.42 1.50 16.71
N ASP A 82 9.67 1.23 17.77
CA ASP A 82 8.55 2.04 18.27
C ASP A 82 7.40 2.27 17.26
N VAL A 83 7.30 1.42 16.22
CA VAL A 83 6.28 1.44 15.20
C VAL A 83 5.37 0.22 15.33
N GLN A 84 4.07 0.46 15.38
CA GLN A 84 3.07 -0.61 15.37
C GLN A 84 2.83 -1.08 13.92
N TYR A 85 2.89 -2.39 13.69
CA TYR A 85 2.56 -3.00 12.39
C TYR A 85 1.20 -3.66 12.44
N VAL A 86 0.31 -3.27 11.55
CA VAL A 86 -1.04 -3.78 11.45
C VAL A 86 -1.24 -4.42 10.09
N HIS A 87 -1.41 -5.74 10.06
CA HIS A 87 -1.78 -6.45 8.84
C HIS A 87 -3.27 -6.23 8.55
N CYS A 88 -3.60 -5.72 7.38
CA CYS A 88 -4.94 -5.35 6.97
C CYS A 88 -5.16 -5.64 5.48
N PRO A 89 -5.09 -6.92 5.04
CA PRO A 89 -5.10 -7.29 3.62
C PRO A 89 -6.42 -6.87 2.97
N ILE A 90 -6.35 -6.26 1.81
CA ILE A 90 -7.54 -5.82 1.05
C ILE A 90 -7.92 -6.76 -0.09
N VAL A 91 -7.08 -7.76 -0.35
CA VAL A 91 -7.32 -8.81 -1.34
C VAL A 91 -7.27 -10.17 -0.67
N GLN A 92 -8.27 -11.01 -0.90
CA GLN A 92 -8.18 -12.42 -0.51
C GLN A 92 -7.21 -13.16 -1.43
N GLN A 93 -6.35 -13.97 -0.85
CA GLN A 93 -5.34 -14.75 -1.57
C GLN A 93 -5.93 -15.59 -2.72
N ALA A 94 -7.08 -16.21 -2.47
CA ALA A 94 -7.80 -17.01 -3.48
C ALA A 94 -8.40 -16.18 -4.63
N ALA A 95 -8.68 -14.88 -4.40
CA ALA A 95 -9.27 -14.00 -5.41
C ALA A 95 -8.23 -13.34 -6.32
N ALA A 96 -6.98 -13.29 -5.89
CA ALA A 96 -5.92 -12.61 -6.63
C ALA A 96 -5.47 -13.39 -7.89
N GLY A 97 -5.79 -14.69 -8.01
CA GLY A 97 -5.33 -15.54 -9.11
C GLY A 97 -3.78 -15.55 -9.25
N LEU A 98 -3.12 -14.97 -8.25
CA LEU A 98 -1.69 -14.72 -8.20
C LEU A 98 -0.99 -15.70 -7.27
N THR A 99 -1.69 -16.75 -6.83
CA THR A 99 -1.08 -17.78 -6.00
C THR A 99 -0.06 -18.55 -6.82
N ARG A 100 1.19 -18.23 -6.57
CA ARG A 100 2.38 -18.91 -7.08
C ARG A 100 2.49 -20.36 -6.55
N GLU A 101 1.54 -20.79 -5.75
CA GLU A 101 1.65 -21.98 -4.92
C GLU A 101 1.51 -23.32 -5.67
N GLU A 102 1.04 -23.32 -6.92
CA GLU A 102 0.81 -24.57 -7.65
C GLU A 102 1.84 -24.89 -8.75
N HIS A 103 2.84 -24.05 -8.95
CA HIS A 103 3.81 -24.27 -10.02
C HIS A 103 5.24 -24.42 -9.49
N ALA A 104 5.82 -25.58 -9.73
CA ALA A 104 7.24 -25.86 -9.46
C ALA A 104 8.20 -24.93 -10.25
N ASP A 105 7.70 -24.27 -11.30
CA ASP A 105 8.43 -23.32 -12.13
C ASP A 105 7.71 -21.97 -12.15
N PRO A 106 8.26 -20.92 -11.47
CA PRO A 106 7.68 -19.57 -11.46
C PRO A 106 7.56 -18.95 -12.85
N TYR A 107 8.47 -19.26 -13.77
CA TYR A 107 8.44 -18.75 -15.13
C TYR A 107 7.29 -19.36 -15.92
N ALA A 108 7.09 -20.68 -15.82
CA ALA A 108 5.97 -21.37 -16.44
C ALA A 108 4.61 -20.83 -15.93
N ALA A 109 4.51 -20.53 -14.64
CA ALA A 109 3.31 -19.92 -14.05
C ALA A 109 3.01 -18.54 -14.66
N VAL A 110 4.00 -17.67 -14.77
CA VAL A 110 3.86 -16.35 -15.39
C VAL A 110 3.43 -16.45 -16.85
N VAL A 111 4.05 -17.35 -17.61
CA VAL A 111 3.71 -17.57 -19.03
C VAL A 111 2.30 -18.14 -19.19
N ALA A 112 1.90 -19.10 -18.34
CA ALA A 112 0.55 -19.66 -18.36
C ALA A 112 -0.50 -18.61 -18.04
N HIS A 113 -0.25 -17.78 -17.00
CA HIS A 113 -1.14 -16.68 -16.63
C HIS A 113 -1.25 -15.65 -17.76
N ALA A 114 -0.12 -15.22 -18.33
CA ALA A 114 -0.11 -14.29 -19.45
C ALA A 114 -0.90 -14.82 -20.67
N LYS A 115 -0.76 -16.12 -20.99
CA LYS A 115 -1.53 -16.77 -22.07
C LYS A 115 -3.02 -16.81 -21.75
N ALA A 116 -3.40 -17.16 -20.53
CA ALA A 116 -4.79 -17.22 -20.10
C ALA A 116 -5.46 -15.82 -20.11
N MET A 117 -4.66 -14.77 -19.93
CA MET A 117 -5.13 -13.39 -19.89
C MET A 117 -5.10 -12.68 -21.24
N ALA A 118 -4.48 -13.30 -22.27
CA ALA A 118 -4.31 -12.66 -23.58
C ALA A 118 -5.62 -12.11 -24.15
N GLY A 119 -5.68 -10.80 -24.37
CA GLY A 119 -6.88 -10.07 -24.82
C GLY A 119 -7.94 -9.81 -23.74
N ARG A 120 -7.71 -10.23 -22.48
CA ARG A 120 -8.66 -10.05 -21.36
C ARG A 120 -8.08 -9.23 -20.20
N GLU A 121 -6.85 -8.75 -20.33
CA GLU A 121 -6.09 -8.09 -19.25
C GLU A 121 -6.87 -6.89 -18.69
N ARG A 122 -7.44 -6.08 -19.58
CA ARG A 122 -8.25 -4.92 -19.17
C ARG A 122 -9.50 -5.33 -18.38
N ALA A 123 -10.19 -6.35 -18.85
CA ALA A 123 -11.40 -6.86 -18.18
C ALA A 123 -11.07 -7.41 -16.80
N PHE A 124 -10.01 -8.19 -16.69
CA PHE A 124 -9.50 -8.70 -15.42
C PHE A 124 -9.12 -7.57 -14.46
N MET A 125 -8.36 -6.58 -14.91
CA MET A 125 -7.98 -5.45 -14.05
C MET A 125 -9.20 -4.66 -13.60
N CYS A 126 -10.19 -4.44 -14.47
CA CYS A 126 -11.43 -3.77 -14.09
C CYS A 126 -12.20 -4.57 -13.03
N GLU A 127 -12.27 -5.90 -13.17
CA GLU A 127 -12.92 -6.77 -12.19
C GLU A 127 -12.16 -6.76 -10.86
N LEU A 128 -10.82 -6.86 -10.89
CA LEU A 128 -9.99 -6.78 -9.71
C LEU A 128 -10.22 -5.45 -8.97
N TYR A 129 -10.13 -4.31 -9.65
CA TYR A 129 -10.37 -3.01 -9.01
C TYR A 129 -11.80 -2.86 -8.48
N ARG A 130 -12.79 -3.41 -9.19
CA ARG A 130 -14.17 -3.43 -8.70
C ARG A 130 -14.26 -4.26 -7.42
N SER A 131 -13.65 -5.44 -7.39
CA SER A 131 -13.67 -6.33 -6.22
C SER A 131 -13.08 -5.68 -4.97
N LEU A 132 -12.03 -4.86 -5.12
CA LEU A 132 -11.40 -4.13 -4.01
C LEU A 132 -12.38 -3.18 -3.28
N VAL A 133 -13.45 -2.73 -3.94
CA VAL A 133 -14.41 -1.77 -3.35
C VAL A 133 -15.81 -2.34 -3.15
N THR A 134 -16.08 -3.56 -3.64
CA THR A 134 -17.40 -4.18 -3.55
C THR A 134 -17.43 -5.46 -2.72
N GLN A 135 -16.30 -6.15 -2.55
CA GLN A 135 -16.27 -7.36 -1.74
C GLN A 135 -16.30 -7.06 -0.25
N GLU A 136 -17.09 -7.81 0.50
CA GLU A 136 -17.24 -7.63 1.95
C GLU A 136 -15.90 -7.76 2.70
N PHE A 137 -15.03 -8.67 2.26
CA PHE A 137 -13.69 -8.80 2.80
C PHE A 137 -12.91 -7.48 2.71
N SER A 138 -12.81 -6.90 1.52
CA SER A 138 -12.11 -5.63 1.27
C SER A 138 -12.74 -4.49 2.06
N ILE A 139 -14.08 -4.40 2.05
CA ILE A 139 -14.84 -3.37 2.78
C ILE A 139 -14.56 -3.45 4.27
N THR A 140 -14.55 -4.65 4.84
CA THR A 140 -14.26 -4.86 6.28
C THR A 140 -12.86 -4.38 6.64
N HIS A 141 -11.86 -4.67 5.80
CA HIS A 141 -10.49 -4.24 6.03
C HIS A 141 -10.30 -2.73 5.81
N TYR A 142 -10.97 -2.12 4.84
CA TYR A 142 -10.99 -0.67 4.71
C TYR A 142 -11.66 0.01 5.91
N ARG A 143 -12.77 -0.52 6.43
CA ARG A 143 -13.37 0.00 7.67
C ARG A 143 -12.38 -0.04 8.83
N ARG A 144 -11.63 -1.13 8.98
CA ARG A 144 -10.56 -1.24 9.97
C ARG A 144 -9.46 -0.20 9.75
N PHE A 145 -9.01 -0.02 8.52
CA PHE A 145 -8.02 1.01 8.16
C PHE A 145 -8.51 2.42 8.53
N PHE A 146 -9.73 2.78 8.18
CA PHE A 146 -10.29 4.08 8.55
C PHE A 146 -10.48 4.23 10.06
N ALA A 147 -10.81 3.16 10.77
CA ALA A 147 -10.87 3.20 12.23
C ALA A 147 -9.48 3.47 12.85
N LEU A 148 -8.42 2.87 12.30
CA LEU A 148 -7.04 3.16 12.72
C LEU A 148 -6.66 4.62 12.45
N LEU A 149 -7.02 5.17 11.28
CA LEU A 149 -6.78 6.58 10.95
C LEU A 149 -7.49 7.52 11.92
N LEU A 150 -8.74 7.22 12.27
CA LEU A 150 -9.50 8.03 13.23
C LEU A 150 -8.97 7.92 14.66
N ALA A 151 -8.40 6.77 15.03
CA ALA A 151 -7.81 6.55 16.33
C ALA A 151 -6.39 7.14 16.46
N GLN A 152 -5.76 7.49 15.34
CA GLN A 152 -4.41 8.04 15.30
C GLN A 152 -4.43 9.48 15.82
N THR A 153 -4.01 9.70 17.07
CA THR A 153 -3.98 11.01 17.71
C THR A 153 -2.61 11.65 17.68
N ASP A 154 -1.56 10.87 17.46
CA ASP A 154 -0.16 11.28 17.49
C ASP A 154 0.65 10.58 16.38
N GLY A 155 1.51 11.35 15.72
CA GLY A 155 2.42 10.87 14.70
C GLY A 155 1.76 10.47 13.39
N ALA A 156 2.54 9.85 12.51
CA ALA A 156 2.16 9.47 11.16
C ALA A 156 1.69 8.00 11.07
N LEU A 157 0.79 7.74 10.13
CA LEU A 157 0.42 6.41 9.67
C LEU A 157 0.89 6.24 8.22
N LEU A 158 1.59 5.15 7.95
CA LEU A 158 2.06 4.73 6.62
C LEU A 158 1.25 3.52 6.15
N TYR A 159 0.82 3.48 4.85
CA TYR A 159 0.15 2.34 4.23
C TYR A 159 0.62 2.09 2.80
#